data_ed54b3ca4c3ed4cf51ab0066c4b1a641
#
_entry.id   ed54b3ca4c3ed4cf51ab0066c4b1a641
#
_cell.length_a   1.000
_cell.length_b   1.000
_cell.length_c   1.000
_cell.angle_alpha   90.00
_cell.angle_beta   90.00
_cell.angle_gamma   90.00
#
_symmetry.space_group_name_H-M   'P 1'
#
loop_
_entity.id
_entity.type
_entity.pdbx_description
1 polymer ?
#
loop_
_entity_poly.entity_id
_entity_poly.type
_entity_poly.pdbx_seq_one_letter_code
_entity_poly.pdbx_strand_id
1 'polypeptide(L)'
;MTIPFVKYQGTGNDFVLIDNRTGAWQAYLAMQVPQQFAGERELVAHICHRQFGVGADGLMLLQNKEGFHFEMVYFNSDGGLSSMCGNGGRCIAAWAFSLGLGDEIVADATAGFSAKKSLRFWAPDGAHQAWKLSNHQVALSMNTVSQIIDLGRNQWELNTGSPHFIQFEEGNLEEIDLVGWARGIRYSDVYMPAGINVNAVKIMGNGAIAMRTYERGVENETLSCGTGVTAAAIAYINDLGIEPKTYTKHLVSVETAGGMLQVRFAAQNGRFEEIFLIGPATFVFEGSF
;
A
#
# COMPACT_ATOMS: atom_id res chain seq x y z
N MET A 1 1.73 32.97 1.99
CA MET A 1 0.89 31.96 2.65
C MET A 1 1.70 30.70 2.69
N THR A 2 1.81 30.03 3.84
CA THR A 2 2.43 28.73 3.97
C THR A 2 1.34 27.68 4.09
N ILE A 3 1.62 26.44 3.67
CA ILE A 3 0.72 25.31 3.84
C ILE A 3 1.32 24.30 4.83
N PRO A 4 0.62 23.97 5.90
CA PRO A 4 1.10 22.98 6.85
C PRO A 4 1.01 21.58 6.26
N PHE A 5 1.96 20.73 6.62
CA PHE A 5 1.98 19.32 6.25
C PHE A 5 2.45 18.46 7.42
N VAL A 6 2.15 17.17 7.34
CA VAL A 6 2.75 16.15 8.19
C VAL A 6 3.48 15.12 7.32
N LYS A 7 4.56 14.56 7.84
CA LYS A 7 5.30 13.47 7.21
C LYS A 7 4.99 12.16 7.93
N TYR A 8 4.57 11.16 7.17
CA TYR A 8 4.37 9.79 7.64
C TYR A 8 5.17 8.81 6.81
N GLN A 9 5.48 7.66 7.39
CA GLN A 9 6.02 6.51 6.66
C GLN A 9 5.31 5.21 7.06
N GLY A 10 5.21 4.28 6.10
CA GLY A 10 4.72 2.92 6.30
C GLY A 10 5.68 1.93 5.66
N THR A 11 6.42 1.17 6.49
CA THR A 11 7.43 0.22 6.02
C THR A 11 8.45 0.80 5.02
N GLY A 12 8.97 2.00 5.36
CA GLY A 12 9.99 2.70 4.57
C GLY A 12 9.50 3.55 3.41
N ASN A 13 8.24 3.40 3.01
CA ASN A 13 7.60 4.24 1.99
C ASN A 13 7.03 5.49 2.67
N ASP A 14 7.44 6.69 2.24
CA ASP A 14 7.24 7.94 2.96
C ASP A 14 6.40 8.97 2.19
N PHE A 15 5.54 9.70 2.91
CA PHE A 15 4.53 10.58 2.30
C PHE A 15 4.43 11.92 3.00
N VAL A 16 4.25 12.98 2.21
CA VAL A 16 3.79 14.29 2.67
C VAL A 16 2.26 14.29 2.64
N LEU A 17 1.62 14.59 3.77
CA LEU A 17 0.17 14.60 3.92
C LEU A 17 -0.32 16.02 4.22
N ILE A 18 -1.34 16.49 3.51
CA ILE A 18 -1.91 17.83 3.64
C ILE A 18 -3.40 17.73 3.92
N ASP A 19 -3.87 18.45 4.97
CA ASP A 19 -5.31 18.60 5.24
C ASP A 19 -5.91 19.64 4.28
N ASN A 20 -6.62 19.12 3.28
CA ASN A 20 -7.26 19.93 2.25
C ASN A 20 -8.78 20.05 2.44
N ARG A 21 -9.30 19.76 3.62
CA ARG A 21 -10.75 19.86 3.90
C ARG A 21 -11.29 21.30 3.80
N THR A 22 -10.42 22.29 3.93
CA THR A 22 -10.75 23.72 3.79
C THR A 22 -10.41 24.33 2.41
N GLY A 23 -9.89 23.51 1.47
CA GLY A 23 -9.40 24.01 0.17
C GLY A 23 -8.03 24.72 0.24
N ALA A 24 -7.26 24.46 1.30
CA ALA A 24 -5.94 25.07 1.50
C ALA A 24 -4.96 24.79 0.36
N TRP A 25 -5.01 23.59 -0.21
CA TRP A 25 -4.17 23.20 -1.34
C TRP A 25 -4.46 24.05 -2.58
N GLN A 26 -5.73 24.24 -2.95
CA GLN A 26 -6.12 25.05 -4.11
C GLN A 26 -5.72 26.52 -3.93
N ALA A 27 -5.85 27.07 -2.71
CA ALA A 27 -5.41 28.41 -2.40
C ALA A 27 -3.89 28.55 -2.52
N TYR A 28 -3.13 27.55 -2.07
CA TYR A 28 -1.68 27.50 -2.20
C TYR A 28 -1.23 27.38 -3.66
N LEU A 29 -1.86 26.51 -4.45
CA LEU A 29 -1.61 26.37 -5.89
C LEU A 29 -1.81 27.70 -6.63
N ALA A 30 -2.90 28.40 -6.36
CA ALA A 30 -3.20 29.69 -7.02
C ALA A 30 -2.13 30.74 -6.77
N MET A 31 -1.37 30.64 -5.67
CA MET A 31 -0.26 31.54 -5.36
C MET A 31 1.06 31.10 -5.97
N GLN A 32 1.38 29.81 -5.92
CA GLN A 32 2.71 29.29 -6.28
C GLN A 32 2.87 29.04 -7.78
N VAL A 33 1.85 28.44 -8.40
CA VAL A 33 1.94 28.04 -9.82
C VAL A 33 2.23 29.22 -10.76
N PRO A 34 1.53 30.37 -10.67
CA PRO A 34 1.83 31.47 -11.59
C PRO A 34 3.22 32.15 -11.39
N GLN A 35 3.88 31.88 -10.28
CA GLN A 35 5.12 32.56 -9.88
C GLN A 35 6.38 31.71 -10.05
N GLN A 36 6.30 30.41 -9.77
CA GLN A 36 7.47 29.55 -9.65
C GLN A 36 7.36 28.22 -10.40
N PHE A 37 6.15 27.73 -10.68
CA PHE A 37 5.91 26.41 -11.26
C PHE A 37 4.95 26.49 -12.45
N ALA A 38 5.14 25.62 -13.44
CA ALA A 38 4.27 25.57 -14.63
C ALA A 38 2.89 24.93 -14.31
N GLY A 39 2.76 24.20 -13.19
CA GLY A 39 1.50 23.59 -12.78
C GLY A 39 1.62 22.78 -11.50
N GLU A 40 0.49 22.20 -11.07
CA GLU A 40 0.40 21.37 -9.87
C GLU A 40 1.41 20.20 -9.88
N ARG A 41 1.58 19.56 -11.05
CA ARG A 41 2.50 18.44 -11.19
C ARG A 41 3.94 18.81 -10.83
N GLU A 42 4.39 19.95 -11.33
CA GLU A 42 5.76 20.42 -11.07
C GLU A 42 5.95 20.84 -9.61
N LEU A 43 4.95 21.49 -9.02
CA LEU A 43 4.96 21.84 -7.61
C LEU A 43 5.04 20.60 -6.71
N VAL A 44 4.21 19.58 -6.98
CA VAL A 44 4.23 18.33 -6.22
C VAL A 44 5.58 17.62 -6.37
N ALA A 45 6.11 17.55 -7.60
CA ALA A 45 7.43 16.97 -7.85
C ALA A 45 8.54 17.72 -7.09
N HIS A 46 8.46 19.04 -7.01
CA HIS A 46 9.39 19.86 -6.22
C HIS A 46 9.27 19.54 -4.71
N ILE A 47 8.06 19.51 -4.16
CA ILE A 47 7.82 19.16 -2.74
C ILE A 47 8.38 17.77 -2.41
N CYS A 48 8.19 16.80 -3.31
CA CYS A 48 8.67 15.43 -3.15
C CYS A 48 10.17 15.27 -3.39
N HIS A 49 10.84 16.26 -3.95
CA HIS A 49 12.27 16.16 -4.25
C HIS A 49 13.11 16.14 -2.96
N ARG A 50 13.97 15.09 -2.81
CA ARG A 50 14.67 14.82 -1.54
C ARG A 50 15.76 15.83 -1.18
N GLN A 51 16.31 16.58 -2.14
CA GLN A 51 17.32 17.60 -1.89
C GLN A 51 16.78 19.04 -1.91
N PHE A 52 15.71 19.31 -2.69
CA PHE A 52 15.21 20.67 -2.91
C PHE A 52 13.84 20.91 -2.28
N GLY A 53 13.14 19.88 -1.87
CA GLY A 53 11.84 19.94 -1.21
C GLY A 53 11.86 19.29 0.17
N VAL A 54 10.68 18.83 0.60
CA VAL A 54 10.52 18.04 1.83
C VAL A 54 11.11 16.63 1.65
N GLY A 55 11.04 16.12 0.42
CA GLY A 55 11.45 14.76 0.07
C GLY A 55 10.41 13.72 0.49
N ALA A 56 9.86 12.99 -0.49
CA ALA A 56 8.90 11.92 -0.25
C ALA A 56 8.73 11.03 -1.48
N ASP A 57 8.19 9.82 -1.30
CA ASP A 57 7.76 8.95 -2.39
C ASP A 57 6.42 9.42 -3.00
N GLY A 58 5.69 10.28 -2.28
CA GLY A 58 4.50 10.91 -2.79
C GLY A 58 3.86 11.92 -1.84
N LEU A 59 2.85 12.63 -2.35
CA LEU A 59 2.05 13.60 -1.63
C LEU A 59 0.59 13.17 -1.64
N MET A 60 -0.07 13.30 -0.49
CA MET A 60 -1.49 12.99 -0.38
C MET A 60 -2.27 14.15 0.20
N LEU A 61 -3.45 14.38 -0.35
CA LEU A 61 -4.43 15.31 0.21
C LEU A 61 -5.52 14.52 0.92
N LEU A 62 -5.85 14.95 2.12
CA LEU A 62 -7.03 14.54 2.85
C LEU A 62 -8.11 15.61 2.64
N GLN A 63 -9.19 15.28 1.94
CA GLN A 63 -10.25 16.23 1.64
C GLN A 63 -11.65 15.67 1.92
N ASN A 64 -12.67 16.53 1.93
CA ASN A 64 -14.04 16.13 2.22
C ASN A 64 -14.61 15.26 1.09
N LYS A 65 -15.40 14.25 1.48
CA LYS A 65 -16.18 13.38 0.58
C LYS A 65 -17.49 13.00 1.22
N GLU A 66 -18.59 13.29 0.55
CA GLU A 66 -19.92 12.91 1.02
C GLU A 66 -20.03 11.38 1.20
N GLY A 67 -20.57 10.94 2.33
CA GLY A 67 -20.73 9.52 2.68
C GLY A 67 -19.44 8.82 3.16
N PHE A 68 -18.32 9.54 3.28
CA PHE A 68 -17.05 9.05 3.77
C PHE A 68 -16.46 10.00 4.82
N HIS A 69 -15.54 9.50 5.63
CA HIS A 69 -14.82 10.35 6.58
C HIS A 69 -13.89 11.33 5.87
N PHE A 70 -13.33 10.91 4.73
CA PHE A 70 -12.51 11.73 3.85
C PHE A 70 -12.31 11.07 2.46
N GLU A 71 -11.76 11.83 1.53
CA GLU A 71 -11.19 11.34 0.27
C GLU A 71 -9.66 11.49 0.29
N MET A 72 -8.98 10.46 -0.17
CA MET A 72 -7.55 10.46 -0.41
C MET A 72 -7.28 10.81 -1.88
N VAL A 73 -6.62 11.92 -2.14
CA VAL A 73 -6.01 12.22 -3.45
C VAL A 73 -4.52 11.94 -3.33
N TYR A 74 -3.97 11.14 -4.23
CA TYR A 74 -2.59 10.70 -4.16
C TYR A 74 -1.81 11.07 -5.42
N PHE A 75 -0.66 11.71 -5.23
CA PHE A 75 0.33 12.04 -6.24
C PHE A 75 1.62 11.28 -5.98
N ASN A 76 2.17 10.65 -7.01
CA ASN A 76 3.54 10.13 -6.97
C ASN A 76 4.56 11.25 -6.83
N SER A 77 5.81 10.90 -6.53
CA SER A 77 6.91 11.88 -6.41
C SER A 77 7.21 12.68 -7.68
N ASP A 78 6.76 12.20 -8.86
CA ASP A 78 6.86 12.94 -10.13
C ASP A 78 5.71 13.94 -10.34
N GLY A 79 4.80 14.06 -9.37
CA GLY A 79 3.61 14.92 -9.39
C GLY A 79 2.45 14.38 -10.22
N GLY A 80 2.55 13.18 -10.78
CA GLY A 80 1.43 12.53 -11.47
C GLY A 80 0.44 11.93 -10.47
N LEU A 81 -0.87 12.04 -10.79
CA LEU A 81 -1.91 11.33 -10.02
C LEU A 81 -1.65 9.82 -10.05
N SER A 82 -1.84 9.18 -8.93
CA SER A 82 -1.58 7.77 -8.74
C SER A 82 -2.83 7.01 -8.30
N SER A 83 -2.76 5.67 -8.40
CA SER A 83 -3.74 4.76 -7.84
C SER A 83 -3.53 4.59 -6.32
N MET A 84 -4.38 3.77 -5.68
CA MET A 84 -4.24 3.43 -4.28
C MET A 84 -2.90 2.74 -3.99
N CYS A 85 -2.25 3.20 -2.92
CA CYS A 85 -1.05 2.59 -2.34
C CYS A 85 -1.34 2.06 -0.94
N GLY A 86 -1.13 0.75 -0.69
CA GLY A 86 -1.42 0.14 0.61
C GLY A 86 -0.61 0.76 1.77
N ASN A 87 0.64 1.17 1.53
CA ASN A 87 1.46 1.85 2.52
C ASN A 87 0.92 3.27 2.79
N GLY A 88 0.59 4.00 1.72
CA GLY A 88 0.01 5.34 1.82
C GLY A 88 -1.37 5.34 2.47
N GLY A 89 -2.22 4.38 2.14
CA GLY A 89 -3.55 4.23 2.76
C GLY A 89 -3.48 4.01 4.26
N ARG A 90 -2.50 3.24 4.76
CA ARG A 90 -2.27 3.11 6.21
C ARG A 90 -1.80 4.44 6.82
N CYS A 91 -0.90 5.16 6.14
CA CYS A 91 -0.36 6.43 6.63
C CYS A 91 -1.45 7.51 6.73
N ILE A 92 -2.24 7.71 5.68
CA ILE A 92 -3.30 8.72 5.70
C ILE A 92 -4.43 8.35 6.68
N ALA A 93 -4.75 7.05 6.83
CA ALA A 93 -5.72 6.59 7.83
C ALA A 93 -5.22 6.81 9.26
N ALA A 94 -3.93 6.52 9.55
CA ALA A 94 -3.32 6.80 10.85
C ALA A 94 -3.38 8.29 11.20
N TRP A 95 -3.07 9.14 10.24
CA TRP A 95 -3.17 10.58 10.41
C TRP A 95 -4.63 11.03 10.60
N ALA A 96 -5.58 10.55 9.79
CA ALA A 96 -6.99 10.85 9.94
C ALA A 96 -7.51 10.49 11.35
N PHE A 97 -7.10 9.35 11.92
CA PHE A 97 -7.41 9.00 13.30
C PHE A 97 -6.80 9.99 14.31
N SER A 98 -5.61 10.55 14.06
CA SER A 98 -5.01 11.57 14.93
C SER A 98 -5.74 12.92 14.86
N LEU A 99 -6.38 13.21 13.73
CA LEU A 99 -7.28 14.36 13.54
C LEU A 99 -8.68 14.18 14.16
N GLY A 100 -8.91 13.03 14.82
CA GLY A 100 -10.18 12.72 15.47
C GLY A 100 -11.24 12.12 14.54
N LEU A 101 -10.90 11.85 13.27
CA LEU A 101 -11.83 11.20 12.34
C LEU A 101 -12.04 9.72 12.68
N GLY A 102 -13.17 9.18 12.21
CA GLY A 102 -13.55 7.78 12.39
C GLY A 102 -14.48 7.55 13.56
N ASP A 103 -15.21 6.44 13.48
CA ASP A 103 -16.22 6.01 14.45
C ASP A 103 -15.63 5.12 15.53
N GLU A 104 -16.07 5.29 16.78
CA GLU A 104 -15.73 4.38 17.87
C GLU A 104 -16.38 3.02 17.64
N ILE A 105 -15.60 1.96 17.85
CA ILE A 105 -16.07 0.57 17.70
C ILE A 105 -16.42 0.05 19.10
N VAL A 106 -17.70 -0.27 19.32
CA VAL A 106 -18.16 -0.88 20.59
C VAL A 106 -17.84 -2.37 20.66
N ALA A 107 -17.87 -3.09 19.56
CA ALA A 107 -17.30 -4.43 19.34
C ALA A 107 -17.45 -4.75 17.83
N ASP A 108 -16.38 -4.85 17.08
CA ASP A 108 -16.45 -5.34 15.71
C ASP A 108 -16.00 -6.80 15.67
N ALA A 109 -16.97 -7.71 15.83
CA ALA A 109 -16.76 -9.14 15.69
C ALA A 109 -16.46 -9.53 14.22
N THR A 110 -16.84 -8.69 13.25
CA THR A 110 -16.71 -9.02 11.82
C THR A 110 -15.28 -8.86 11.32
N ALA A 111 -14.58 -7.82 11.74
CA ALA A 111 -13.18 -7.63 11.37
C ALA A 111 -12.21 -8.55 12.14
N GLY A 112 -12.63 -9.13 13.29
CA GLY A 112 -11.80 -10.03 14.12
C GLY A 112 -10.52 -9.36 14.67
N PHE A 113 -10.53 -8.02 14.78
CA PHE A 113 -9.48 -7.22 15.41
C PHE A 113 -9.98 -6.64 16.72
N SER A 114 -9.09 -6.48 17.68
CA SER A 114 -9.32 -5.60 18.82
C SER A 114 -9.01 -4.16 18.39
N ALA A 115 -9.90 -3.55 17.63
CA ALA A 115 -9.76 -2.17 17.17
C ALA A 115 -10.60 -1.22 18.02
N LYS A 116 -10.11 0.01 18.21
CA LYS A 116 -10.81 1.04 18.98
C LYS A 116 -11.63 1.96 18.08
N LYS A 117 -11.19 2.17 16.85
CA LYS A 117 -11.83 3.04 15.85
C LYS A 117 -11.76 2.44 14.46
N SER A 118 -12.76 2.73 13.65
CA SER A 118 -12.72 2.50 12.20
C SER A 118 -13.07 3.76 11.43
N LEU A 119 -12.64 3.82 10.17
CA LEU A 119 -13.06 4.86 9.25
C LEU A 119 -13.24 4.30 7.84
N ARG A 120 -14.08 4.97 7.06
CA ARG A 120 -14.26 4.72 5.65
C ARG A 120 -13.77 5.92 4.87
N PHE A 121 -12.98 5.69 3.83
CA PHE A 121 -12.49 6.75 2.97
C PHE A 121 -12.58 6.35 1.50
N TRP A 122 -12.65 7.36 0.65
CA TRP A 122 -12.59 7.16 -0.78
C TRP A 122 -11.16 7.33 -1.27
N ALA A 123 -10.70 6.42 -2.11
CA ALA A 123 -9.39 6.46 -2.76
C ALA A 123 -9.56 6.40 -4.29
N PRO A 124 -8.51 6.59 -5.10
CA PRO A 124 -8.63 6.58 -6.56
C PRO A 124 -9.25 5.32 -7.16
N ASP A 125 -9.12 4.17 -6.49
CA ASP A 125 -9.68 2.87 -6.92
C ASP A 125 -11.02 2.52 -6.21
N GLY A 126 -11.56 3.41 -5.38
CA GLY A 126 -12.85 3.23 -4.73
C GLY A 126 -12.86 3.36 -3.21
N ALA A 127 -13.84 2.73 -2.58
CA ALA A 127 -14.06 2.80 -1.14
C ALA A 127 -13.14 1.85 -0.37
N HIS A 128 -12.46 2.38 0.63
CA HIS A 128 -11.64 1.61 1.57
C HIS A 128 -12.11 1.79 3.00
N GLN A 129 -11.75 0.84 3.84
CA GLN A 129 -11.97 0.89 5.27
C GLN A 129 -10.66 0.63 6.02
N ALA A 130 -10.45 1.37 7.11
CA ALA A 130 -9.28 1.20 7.96
C ALA A 130 -9.70 1.08 9.43
N TRP A 131 -8.91 0.34 10.20
CA TRP A 131 -9.10 0.14 11.64
C TRP A 131 -7.84 0.55 12.38
N LYS A 132 -8.03 1.36 13.42
CA LYS A 132 -6.96 1.72 14.35
C LYS A 132 -6.74 0.59 15.35
N LEU A 133 -5.64 -0.13 15.18
CA LEU A 133 -5.23 -1.16 16.12
C LEU A 133 -4.36 -0.56 17.25
N SER A 134 -4.02 -1.37 18.25
CA SER A 134 -3.01 -1.01 19.26
C SER A 134 -1.61 -0.91 18.62
N ASN A 135 -0.69 -0.18 19.25
CA ASN A 135 0.73 -0.11 18.87
C ASN A 135 1.03 0.52 17.50
N HIS A 136 0.35 1.63 17.15
CA HIS A 136 0.57 2.37 15.91
C HIS A 136 0.32 1.56 14.63
N GLN A 137 -0.37 0.44 14.71
CA GLN A 137 -0.75 -0.35 13.57
C GLN A 137 -2.11 0.02 13.02
N VAL A 138 -2.23 -0.04 11.71
CA VAL A 138 -3.47 0.15 10.96
C VAL A 138 -3.73 -1.11 10.15
N ALA A 139 -4.96 -1.63 10.25
CA ALA A 139 -5.47 -2.62 9.31
C ALA A 139 -6.22 -1.87 8.19
N LEU A 140 -5.88 -2.15 6.96
CA LEU A 140 -6.47 -1.54 5.77
C LEU A 140 -7.16 -2.61 4.93
N SER A 141 -8.43 -2.39 4.55
CA SER A 141 -9.13 -3.28 3.63
C SER A 141 -8.47 -3.27 2.25
N MET A 142 -8.31 -4.46 1.68
CA MET A 142 -7.82 -4.66 0.32
C MET A 142 -8.94 -5.25 -0.55
N ASN A 143 -8.79 -5.17 -1.85
CA ASN A 143 -9.76 -5.71 -2.80
C ASN A 143 -9.86 -7.24 -2.72
N THR A 144 -11.06 -7.78 -2.93
CA THR A 144 -11.28 -9.22 -3.06
C THR A 144 -10.48 -9.80 -4.23
N VAL A 145 -9.86 -10.96 -4.02
CA VAL A 145 -9.16 -11.71 -5.08
C VAL A 145 -9.99 -12.94 -5.44
N SER A 146 -10.40 -13.03 -6.68
CA SER A 146 -11.23 -14.12 -7.20
C SER A 146 -10.48 -15.08 -8.12
N GLN A 147 -9.25 -14.76 -8.48
CA GLN A 147 -8.44 -15.55 -9.38
C GLN A 147 -6.98 -15.56 -8.93
N ILE A 148 -6.42 -16.74 -8.84
CA ILE A 148 -5.00 -17.00 -8.73
C ILE A 148 -4.62 -17.99 -9.81
N ILE A 149 -3.52 -17.77 -10.51
CA ILE A 149 -3.05 -18.59 -11.61
C ILE A 149 -1.79 -19.32 -11.14
N ASP A 150 -1.84 -20.65 -11.15
CA ASP A 150 -0.68 -21.50 -10.97
C ASP A 150 0.09 -21.58 -12.31
N LEU A 151 1.30 -21.06 -12.34
CA LEU A 151 2.18 -21.11 -13.50
C LEU A 151 3.12 -22.32 -13.46
N GLY A 152 3.02 -23.14 -12.42
CA GLY A 152 3.95 -24.24 -12.13
C GLY A 152 5.30 -23.77 -11.59
N ARG A 153 6.14 -24.69 -11.15
CA ARG A 153 7.51 -24.42 -10.64
C ARG A 153 7.55 -23.39 -9.52
N ASN A 154 6.59 -23.46 -8.57
CA ASN A 154 6.45 -22.55 -7.42
C ASN A 154 6.20 -21.08 -7.86
N GLN A 155 5.53 -20.89 -9.01
CA GLN A 155 5.20 -19.58 -9.60
C GLN A 155 3.70 -19.35 -9.60
N TRP A 156 3.31 -18.13 -9.22
CA TRP A 156 1.92 -17.72 -9.13
C TRP A 156 1.72 -16.34 -9.73
N GLU A 157 0.54 -16.12 -10.30
CA GLU A 157 0.11 -14.81 -10.77
C GLU A 157 -1.25 -14.46 -10.19
N LEU A 158 -1.40 -13.26 -9.66
CA LEU A 158 -2.67 -12.74 -9.15
C LEU A 158 -2.69 -11.21 -9.13
N ASN A 159 -3.90 -10.65 -9.03
CA ASN A 159 -4.11 -9.22 -8.98
C ASN A 159 -4.78 -8.84 -7.65
N THR A 160 -4.11 -8.01 -6.86
CA THR A 160 -4.56 -7.50 -5.55
C THR A 160 -4.81 -5.98 -5.58
N GLY A 161 -5.12 -5.42 -6.75
CA GLY A 161 -5.18 -4.00 -7.08
C GLY A 161 -4.06 -3.59 -8.04
N SER A 162 -3.03 -4.43 -8.16
CA SER A 162 -1.98 -4.41 -9.18
C SER A 162 -1.61 -5.85 -9.50
N PRO A 163 -1.18 -6.18 -10.74
CA PRO A 163 -0.77 -7.54 -11.10
C PRO A 163 0.59 -7.87 -10.48
N HIS A 164 0.71 -9.08 -9.95
CA HIS A 164 1.89 -9.60 -9.29
C HIS A 164 2.26 -10.99 -9.79
N PHE A 165 3.52 -11.14 -10.16
CA PHE A 165 4.19 -12.42 -10.34
C PHE A 165 4.91 -12.77 -9.04
N ILE A 166 4.68 -13.97 -8.52
CA ILE A 166 5.25 -14.49 -7.28
C ILE A 166 6.08 -15.72 -7.60
N GLN A 167 7.33 -15.74 -7.15
CA GLN A 167 8.20 -16.90 -7.21
C GLN A 167 8.63 -17.30 -5.81
N PHE A 168 8.33 -18.54 -5.40
CA PHE A 168 8.87 -19.09 -4.16
C PHE A 168 10.27 -19.64 -4.38
N GLU A 169 11.21 -19.21 -3.54
CA GLU A 169 12.63 -19.52 -3.57
C GLU A 169 13.04 -20.33 -2.33
N GLU A 170 13.87 -21.35 -2.54
CA GLU A 170 14.45 -22.14 -1.46
C GLU A 170 15.72 -21.49 -0.89
N GLY A 171 16.43 -20.72 -1.72
CA GLY A 171 17.72 -20.10 -1.41
C GLY A 171 17.62 -18.86 -0.51
N ASN A 172 18.76 -18.17 -0.41
CA ASN A 172 18.82 -16.88 0.28
C ASN A 172 18.36 -15.77 -0.66
N LEU A 173 17.32 -15.03 -0.28
CA LEU A 173 16.78 -13.93 -1.09
C LEU A 173 17.83 -12.83 -1.36
N GLU A 174 18.73 -12.58 -0.43
CA GLU A 174 19.77 -11.54 -0.55
C GLU A 174 20.81 -11.84 -1.68
N GLU A 175 20.92 -13.10 -2.08
CA GLU A 175 21.84 -13.52 -3.15
C GLU A 175 21.23 -13.38 -4.55
N ILE A 176 19.94 -13.04 -4.64
CA ILE A 176 19.25 -12.88 -5.92
C ILE A 176 19.55 -11.49 -6.49
N ASP A 177 20.05 -11.43 -7.73
CA ASP A 177 19.98 -10.20 -8.54
C ASP A 177 18.53 -9.94 -8.94
N LEU A 178 17.76 -9.40 -7.97
CA LEU A 178 16.31 -9.18 -8.13
C LEU A 178 16.03 -8.31 -9.35
N VAL A 179 16.77 -7.22 -9.54
CA VAL A 179 16.51 -6.26 -10.63
C VAL A 179 16.77 -6.88 -11.99
N GLY A 180 17.89 -7.57 -12.16
CA GLY A 180 18.22 -8.25 -13.43
C GLY A 180 17.21 -9.34 -13.77
N TRP A 181 16.89 -10.20 -12.79
CA TRP A 181 15.90 -11.27 -12.95
C TRP A 181 14.49 -10.73 -13.24
N ALA A 182 14.03 -9.78 -12.44
CA ALA A 182 12.68 -9.24 -12.55
C ALA A 182 12.44 -8.51 -13.89
N ARG A 183 13.44 -7.80 -14.42
CA ARG A 183 13.36 -7.17 -15.75
C ARG A 183 13.10 -8.16 -16.86
N GLY A 184 13.68 -9.36 -16.79
CA GLY A 184 13.42 -10.43 -17.75
C GLY A 184 11.97 -10.86 -17.79
N ILE A 185 11.27 -10.84 -16.64
CA ILE A 185 9.83 -11.13 -16.52
C ILE A 185 9.00 -9.90 -16.90
N ARG A 186 9.27 -8.76 -16.27
CA ARG A 186 8.54 -7.50 -16.42
C ARG A 186 8.39 -7.05 -17.86
N TYR A 187 9.43 -7.25 -18.67
CA TYR A 187 9.49 -6.82 -20.08
C TYR A 187 9.35 -7.98 -21.06
N SER A 188 8.94 -9.17 -20.60
CA SER A 188 8.66 -10.29 -21.49
C SER A 188 7.42 -10.03 -22.37
N ASP A 189 7.33 -10.71 -23.51
CA ASP A 189 6.18 -10.62 -24.41
C ASP A 189 4.85 -10.97 -23.74
N VAL A 190 4.89 -11.82 -22.69
CA VAL A 190 3.71 -12.22 -21.93
C VAL A 190 3.09 -11.03 -21.19
N TYR A 191 3.92 -10.14 -20.64
CA TYR A 191 3.45 -9.05 -19.78
C TYR A 191 3.49 -7.67 -20.45
N MET A 192 4.13 -7.52 -21.59
CA MET A 192 4.16 -6.24 -22.32
C MET A 192 2.83 -5.95 -23.03
N PRO A 193 2.41 -4.66 -23.15
CA PRO A 193 3.08 -3.44 -22.64
C PRO A 193 2.73 -3.09 -21.19
N ALA A 194 1.71 -3.72 -20.59
CA ALA A 194 1.18 -3.36 -19.26
C ALA A 194 2.19 -3.61 -18.14
N GLY A 195 2.96 -4.69 -18.22
CA GLY A 195 3.92 -5.15 -17.24
C GLY A 195 3.33 -5.67 -15.95
N ILE A 196 4.19 -6.23 -15.11
CA ILE A 196 3.84 -6.89 -13.86
C ILE A 196 4.85 -6.54 -12.77
N ASN A 197 4.41 -6.50 -11.49
CA ASN A 197 5.31 -6.48 -10.34
C ASN A 197 5.89 -7.88 -10.14
N VAL A 198 7.16 -7.99 -9.78
CA VAL A 198 7.83 -9.28 -9.61
C VAL A 198 8.32 -9.42 -8.18
N ASN A 199 7.98 -10.57 -7.57
CA ASN A 199 8.26 -10.80 -6.17
C ASN A 199 9.00 -12.13 -5.99
N ALA A 200 10.17 -12.09 -5.34
CA ALA A 200 10.87 -13.26 -4.83
C ALA A 200 10.45 -13.48 -3.38
N VAL A 201 9.98 -14.68 -3.06
CA VAL A 201 9.38 -15.01 -1.77
C VAL A 201 10.04 -16.25 -1.18
N LYS A 202 10.33 -16.23 0.11
CA LYS A 202 10.84 -17.38 0.86
C LYS A 202 9.90 -17.76 2.00
N ILE A 203 9.59 -19.04 2.11
CA ILE A 203 8.82 -19.58 3.22
C ILE A 203 9.72 -19.67 4.45
N MET A 204 9.32 -18.99 5.53
CA MET A 204 10.06 -18.98 6.80
C MET A 204 9.49 -19.99 7.82
N GLY A 205 8.33 -20.59 7.51
CA GLY A 205 7.60 -21.49 8.42
C GLY A 205 6.67 -20.74 9.37
N ASN A 206 5.81 -21.50 10.08
CA ASN A 206 4.89 -20.98 11.10
C ASN A 206 3.98 -19.82 10.62
N GLY A 207 3.53 -19.86 9.37
CA GLY A 207 2.68 -18.80 8.80
C GLY A 207 3.43 -17.50 8.47
N ALA A 208 4.74 -17.59 8.26
CA ALA A 208 5.58 -16.46 7.92
C ALA A 208 6.32 -16.67 6.61
N ILE A 209 6.47 -15.59 5.84
CA ILE A 209 7.25 -15.51 4.61
C ILE A 209 8.14 -14.27 4.65
N ALA A 210 9.25 -14.30 3.94
CA ALA A 210 10.07 -13.13 3.62
C ALA A 210 9.98 -12.83 2.12
N MET A 211 10.05 -11.56 1.72
CA MET A 211 9.96 -11.22 0.31
C MET A 211 10.75 -9.97 -0.08
N ARG A 212 11.12 -9.94 -1.36
CA ARG A 212 11.67 -8.77 -2.05
C ARG A 212 10.83 -8.49 -3.29
N THR A 213 10.61 -7.21 -3.59
CA THR A 213 9.71 -6.79 -4.69
C THR A 213 10.43 -5.85 -5.65
N TYR A 214 10.38 -6.17 -6.95
CA TYR A 214 10.62 -5.24 -8.04
C TYR A 214 9.27 -4.65 -8.46
N GLU A 215 9.11 -3.33 -8.36
CA GLU A 215 7.84 -2.67 -8.53
C GLU A 215 7.71 -2.02 -9.91
N ARG A 216 6.62 -2.37 -10.60
CA ARG A 216 6.22 -1.77 -11.86
C ARG A 216 5.90 -0.28 -11.69
N GLY A 217 6.50 0.57 -12.53
CA GLY A 217 6.35 2.02 -12.45
C GLY A 217 7.46 2.71 -11.65
N VAL A 218 8.04 2.03 -10.66
CA VAL A 218 9.31 2.41 -10.01
C VAL A 218 10.49 1.87 -10.82
N GLU A 219 10.31 0.69 -11.42
CA GLU A 219 11.29 -0.04 -12.25
C GLU A 219 12.59 -0.34 -11.50
N ASN A 220 12.45 -0.60 -10.20
CA ASN A 220 13.52 -0.96 -9.29
C ASN A 220 12.96 -1.74 -8.10
N GLU A 221 13.85 -2.28 -7.25
CA GLU A 221 13.47 -2.85 -5.96
C GLU A 221 12.94 -1.77 -5.02
N THR A 222 11.85 -2.08 -4.32
CA THR A 222 11.27 -1.21 -3.29
C THR A 222 11.35 -1.88 -1.92
N LEU A 223 11.36 -1.06 -0.85
CA LEU A 223 11.42 -1.55 0.53
C LEU A 223 10.19 -2.37 0.92
N SER A 224 9.02 -2.05 0.36
CA SER A 224 7.77 -2.75 0.63
C SER A 224 6.68 -2.34 -0.36
N CYS A 225 6.01 -3.31 -0.97
CA CYS A 225 4.85 -3.12 -1.83
C CYS A 225 3.62 -3.75 -1.18
N GLY A 226 2.63 -2.96 -0.75
CA GLY A 226 1.47 -3.45 0.00
C GLY A 226 0.60 -4.44 -0.77
N THR A 227 0.39 -4.22 -2.08
CA THR A 227 -0.33 -5.16 -2.95
C THR A 227 0.49 -6.42 -3.18
N GLY A 228 1.82 -6.31 -3.30
CA GLY A 228 2.73 -7.46 -3.41
C GLY A 228 2.75 -8.33 -2.16
N VAL A 229 2.78 -7.71 -0.99
CA VAL A 229 2.67 -8.40 0.32
C VAL A 229 1.36 -9.17 0.40
N THR A 230 0.25 -8.57 -0.03
CA THR A 230 -1.06 -9.23 -0.07
C THR A 230 -1.05 -10.41 -1.04
N ALA A 231 -0.48 -10.21 -2.23
CA ALA A 231 -0.37 -11.26 -3.24
C ALA A 231 0.48 -12.45 -2.77
N ALA A 232 1.66 -12.18 -2.18
CA ALA A 232 2.55 -13.20 -1.66
C ALA A 232 1.90 -14.02 -0.53
N ALA A 233 1.16 -13.37 0.37
CA ALA A 233 0.45 -14.06 1.46
C ALA A 233 -0.66 -14.99 0.96
N ILE A 234 -1.40 -14.58 -0.07
CA ILE A 234 -2.43 -15.42 -0.70
C ILE A 234 -1.79 -16.59 -1.46
N ALA A 235 -0.75 -16.33 -2.25
CA ALA A 235 -0.01 -17.35 -2.98
C ALA A 235 0.59 -18.39 -2.03
N TYR A 236 1.11 -17.99 -0.87
CA TYR A 236 1.67 -18.89 0.14
C TYR A 236 0.67 -19.95 0.62
N ILE A 237 -0.58 -19.56 0.87
CA ILE A 237 -1.61 -20.54 1.31
C ILE A 237 -1.95 -21.53 0.20
N ASN A 238 -1.94 -21.07 -1.07
CA ASN A 238 -2.15 -21.97 -2.22
C ASN A 238 -0.94 -22.89 -2.45
N ASP A 239 0.28 -22.39 -2.31
CA ASP A 239 1.53 -23.16 -2.48
C ASP A 239 1.62 -24.31 -1.44
N LEU A 240 1.08 -24.11 -0.24
CA LEU A 240 0.95 -25.16 0.77
C LEU A 240 -0.11 -26.23 0.41
N GLY A 241 -0.78 -26.11 -0.73
CA GLY A 241 -1.89 -27.01 -1.11
C GLY A 241 -3.10 -26.88 -0.21
N ILE A 242 -3.23 -25.77 0.50
CA ILE A 242 -4.39 -25.49 1.36
C ILE A 242 -5.49 -24.90 0.48
N GLU A 243 -6.35 -25.79 -0.05
CA GLU A 243 -7.59 -25.39 -0.72
C GLU A 243 -8.75 -25.43 0.27
N PRO A 244 -9.13 -24.33 0.91
CA PRO A 244 -10.22 -24.35 1.87
C PRO A 244 -11.55 -24.55 1.14
N LYS A 245 -12.14 -25.74 1.28
CA LYS A 245 -13.51 -26.04 0.82
C LYS A 245 -14.55 -25.32 1.67
N THR A 246 -14.19 -24.98 2.90
CA THR A 246 -15.01 -24.23 3.85
C THR A 246 -14.35 -22.89 4.14
N TYR A 247 -15.17 -21.91 4.52
CA TYR A 247 -14.69 -20.59 4.93
C TYR A 247 -13.63 -20.71 6.04
N THR A 248 -12.41 -20.32 5.72
CA THR A 248 -11.26 -20.42 6.64
C THR A 248 -10.53 -19.08 6.69
N LYS A 249 -10.22 -18.61 7.90
CA LYS A 249 -9.45 -17.39 8.13
C LYS A 249 -7.96 -17.70 8.25
N HIS A 250 -7.15 -16.92 7.55
CA HIS A 250 -5.70 -17.03 7.55
C HIS A 250 -5.07 -15.74 8.05
N LEU A 251 -3.93 -15.83 8.69
CA LEU A 251 -3.04 -14.72 9.05
C LEU A 251 -1.63 -15.11 8.65
N VAL A 252 -1.04 -14.33 7.75
CA VAL A 252 0.32 -14.52 7.24
C VAL A 252 1.17 -13.33 7.64
N SER A 253 2.32 -13.58 8.27
CA SER A 253 3.32 -12.56 8.56
C SER A 253 4.29 -12.46 7.38
N VAL A 254 4.59 -11.24 6.93
CA VAL A 254 5.42 -10.98 5.76
C VAL A 254 6.55 -10.04 6.15
N GLU A 255 7.78 -10.54 6.09
CA GLU A 255 8.99 -9.76 6.27
C GLU A 255 9.39 -9.12 4.94
N THR A 256 9.62 -7.80 4.95
CA THR A 256 10.11 -7.03 3.81
C THR A 256 11.33 -6.21 4.25
N ALA A 257 12.12 -5.68 3.32
CA ALA A 257 13.24 -4.78 3.66
C ALA A 257 12.78 -3.54 4.46
N GLY A 258 11.53 -3.11 4.29
CA GLY A 258 10.93 -1.97 5.00
C GLY A 258 10.36 -2.33 6.38
N GLY A 259 10.27 -3.62 6.74
CA GLY A 259 9.75 -4.11 8.02
C GLY A 259 8.67 -5.18 7.88
N MET A 260 8.06 -5.48 9.03
CA MET A 260 7.04 -6.54 9.15
C MET A 260 5.65 -6.02 8.81
N LEU A 261 4.96 -6.77 7.97
CA LEU A 261 3.54 -6.62 7.65
C LEU A 261 2.80 -7.93 7.95
N GLN A 262 1.48 -7.84 8.08
CA GLN A 262 0.63 -9.03 8.17
C GLN A 262 -0.51 -8.91 7.17
N VAL A 263 -0.92 -10.02 6.62
CA VAL A 263 -2.12 -10.10 5.79
C VAL A 263 -3.08 -11.09 6.46
N ARG A 264 -4.27 -10.59 6.77
CA ARG A 264 -5.38 -11.43 7.20
C ARG A 264 -6.41 -11.50 6.08
N PHE A 265 -6.92 -12.68 5.83
CA PHE A 265 -7.97 -12.89 4.83
C PHE A 265 -8.79 -14.13 5.15
N ALA A 266 -9.97 -14.19 4.56
CA ALA A 266 -10.77 -15.42 4.49
C ALA A 266 -10.64 -16.05 3.11
N ALA A 267 -10.59 -17.37 3.06
CA ALA A 267 -10.52 -18.11 1.82
C ALA A 267 -11.63 -19.18 1.77
N GLN A 268 -12.29 -19.30 0.61
CA GLN A 268 -13.27 -20.36 0.33
C GLN A 268 -13.36 -20.58 -1.18
N ASN A 269 -13.24 -21.84 -1.62
CA ASN A 269 -13.42 -22.25 -3.02
C ASN A 269 -12.61 -21.38 -4.03
N GLY A 270 -11.34 -21.10 -3.72
CA GLY A 270 -10.45 -20.30 -4.58
C GLY A 270 -10.76 -18.79 -4.59
N ARG A 271 -11.68 -18.31 -3.73
CA ARG A 271 -11.99 -16.91 -3.55
C ARG A 271 -11.40 -16.43 -2.22
N PHE A 272 -10.78 -15.24 -2.25
CA PHE A 272 -10.16 -14.59 -1.10
C PHE A 272 -10.87 -13.27 -0.84
N GLU A 273 -11.41 -13.12 0.36
CA GLU A 273 -12.19 -11.97 0.78
C GLU A 273 -11.89 -11.59 2.23
N GLU A 274 -12.47 -10.52 2.74
CA GLU A 274 -12.10 -9.93 4.03
C GLU A 274 -10.58 -9.77 4.15
N ILE A 275 -9.95 -9.26 3.08
CA ILE A 275 -8.50 -9.11 3.01
C ILE A 275 -8.11 -7.80 3.71
N PHE A 276 -7.20 -7.90 4.67
CA PHE A 276 -6.67 -6.78 5.44
C PHE A 276 -5.15 -6.80 5.43
N LEU A 277 -4.57 -5.71 4.93
CA LEU A 277 -3.15 -5.43 5.06
C LEU A 277 -2.91 -4.69 6.38
N ILE A 278 -2.17 -5.31 7.28
CA ILE A 278 -1.90 -4.82 8.64
C ILE A 278 -0.44 -4.43 8.74
N GLY A 279 -0.18 -3.23 9.24
CA GLY A 279 1.19 -2.80 9.44
C GLY A 279 1.32 -1.43 10.08
N PRO A 280 2.57 -1.01 10.36
CA PRO A 280 2.84 0.26 10.98
C PRO A 280 2.51 1.42 10.02
N ALA A 281 2.14 2.54 10.63
CA ALA A 281 2.06 3.84 10.00
C ALA A 281 2.56 4.85 11.03
N THR A 282 3.74 5.40 10.79
CA THR A 282 4.49 6.16 11.78
C THR A 282 4.59 7.63 11.38
N PHE A 283 4.21 8.51 12.27
CA PHE A 283 4.51 9.94 12.17
C PHE A 283 6.02 10.16 12.22
N VAL A 284 6.55 11.01 11.35
CA VAL A 284 7.98 11.32 11.28
C VAL A 284 8.23 12.75 11.78
N PHE A 285 7.63 13.73 11.13
CA PHE A 285 7.68 15.14 11.55
C PHE A 285 6.54 15.93 10.90
N GLU A 286 6.38 17.19 11.31
CA GLU A 286 5.49 18.16 10.71
C GLU A 286 6.24 19.43 10.33
N GLY A 287 5.67 20.22 9.43
CA GLY A 287 6.26 21.47 8.95
C GLY A 287 5.28 22.29 8.12
N SER A 288 5.81 23.30 7.48
CA SER A 288 5.09 24.11 6.49
C SER A 288 6.02 24.55 5.37
N PHE A 289 5.54 24.64 4.15
CA PHE A 289 6.26 25.14 2.98
C PHE A 289 5.50 26.25 2.26
#